data_57bcb29fc9061d674f44991b2da2f922
#
_entry.id   57bcb29fc9061d674f44991b2da2f922
#
_cell.length_a   1.000
_cell.length_b   1.000
_cell.length_c   1.000
_cell.angle_alpha   90.00
_cell.angle_beta   90.00
_cell.angle_gamma   90.00
#
_symmetry.space_group_name_H-M   'P 1'
#
loop_
_entity.id
_entity.type
_entity.pdbx_description
1 polymer ?
#
loop_
_entity_poly.entity_id
_entity_poly.type
_entity_poly.pdbx_seq_one_letter_code
_entity_poly.pdbx_strand_id
1 'polypeptide(L)'
;ALAAPGNLSPMSRSSWSWRNGCNKPEIVMEGGNIAYHPVFQTTTHPDLSLITTCQDLAESLEQFHATSAATALATRLAAKIKTATPTLSMLSVRGMMVHSAKWTPEMIRIGNIKDIIPLCGYGVPDEETALFSNEKYATFIFENELIPYWEKDGSNTYNQLHFYDLPWPTEVLEQMGEENVKIRITLSYYVKPSPGYAGRSNKYRYPSATLHFDLKSASESMEEFLCRRNKSEGEKRTDNDTNRWTIKQQRREQGTVQSDWIECTAAELASCGQIIVYPGQGWWKERKLANVDNVIKYSLIVSI
;
A
#
# COMPACT_ATOMS: atom_id res chain seq x y z
N ALA A 1 -10.62 -0.17 -29.63
CA ALA A 1 -10.35 -0.63 -28.27
C ALA A 1 -11.64 -0.69 -27.46
N LEU A 2 -11.76 -1.67 -26.55
CA LEU A 2 -12.92 -1.75 -25.64
C LEU A 2 -12.76 -0.78 -24.46
N ALA A 3 -11.58 -0.72 -23.86
CA ALA A 3 -11.30 0.24 -22.79
C ALA A 3 -10.70 1.52 -23.37
N ALA A 4 -11.10 2.67 -22.83
CA ALA A 4 -10.45 3.93 -23.13
C ALA A 4 -9.03 3.99 -22.56
N PRO A 5 -8.11 4.80 -23.12
CA PRO A 5 -6.78 5.01 -22.53
C PRO A 5 -6.88 5.44 -21.07
N GLY A 6 -6.05 4.84 -20.21
CA GLY A 6 -6.06 5.12 -18.77
C GLY A 6 -7.13 4.36 -17.96
N ASN A 7 -8.04 3.67 -18.60
CA ASN A 7 -9.04 2.84 -17.94
C ASN A 7 -8.54 1.40 -17.77
N LEU A 8 -9.25 0.62 -16.94
CA LEU A 8 -8.94 -0.80 -16.76
C LEU A 8 -9.11 -1.58 -18.08
N SER A 9 -8.10 -2.38 -18.39
CA SER A 9 -8.18 -3.34 -19.49
C SER A 9 -9.27 -4.38 -19.23
N PRO A 10 -10.01 -4.85 -20.27
CA PRO A 10 -10.96 -5.96 -20.15
C PRO A 10 -10.33 -7.26 -19.62
N MET A 11 -9.01 -7.38 -19.71
CA MET A 11 -8.23 -8.52 -19.19
C MET A 11 -7.83 -8.40 -17.72
N SER A 12 -8.19 -7.32 -17.05
CA SER A 12 -7.83 -7.06 -15.64
C SER A 12 -8.42 -8.12 -14.70
N ARG A 13 -7.70 -8.38 -13.61
CA ARG A 13 -8.17 -9.20 -12.50
C ARG A 13 -8.29 -8.32 -11.25
N SER A 14 -9.29 -8.58 -10.44
CA SER A 14 -9.59 -7.74 -9.29
C SER A 14 -10.02 -8.54 -8.07
N SER A 15 -10.00 -7.89 -6.90
CA SER A 15 -10.54 -8.42 -5.64
C SER A 15 -11.99 -7.97 -5.36
N TRP A 16 -12.68 -7.47 -6.36
CA TRP A 16 -14.04 -6.93 -6.23
C TRP A 16 -15.01 -7.87 -5.53
N SER A 17 -14.92 -9.16 -5.83
CA SER A 17 -15.76 -10.19 -5.21
C SER A 17 -15.29 -10.64 -3.83
N TRP A 18 -14.15 -10.17 -3.35
CA TRP A 18 -13.56 -10.57 -2.07
C TRP A 18 -13.97 -9.60 -0.95
N ARG A 19 -15.16 -9.77 -0.41
CA ARG A 19 -15.74 -8.83 0.57
C ARG A 19 -14.86 -8.54 1.78
N ASN A 20 -14.06 -9.50 2.24
CA ASN A 20 -13.19 -9.39 3.42
C ASN A 20 -11.73 -9.78 3.11
N GLY A 21 -11.33 -9.73 1.85
CA GLY A 21 -9.98 -10.08 1.40
C GLY A 21 -9.03 -8.90 1.35
N CYS A 22 -7.76 -9.21 1.05
CA CYS A 22 -6.76 -8.18 0.78
C CYS A 22 -7.15 -7.34 -0.44
N ASN A 23 -6.74 -6.08 -0.44
CA ASN A 23 -6.83 -5.21 -1.63
C ASN A 23 -5.92 -5.78 -2.73
N LYS A 24 -6.51 -6.28 -3.81
CA LYS A 24 -5.82 -6.83 -4.99
C LYS A 24 -6.53 -6.40 -6.26
N PRO A 25 -5.78 -5.92 -7.27
CA PRO A 25 -4.32 -5.77 -7.31
C PRO A 25 -3.84 -4.69 -6.33
N GLU A 26 -2.56 -4.66 -5.95
CA GLU A 26 -1.97 -3.53 -5.21
C GLU A 26 -1.66 -2.36 -6.14
N ILE A 27 -1.21 -2.66 -7.36
CA ILE A 27 -0.91 -1.70 -8.43
C ILE A 27 -1.42 -2.24 -9.76
N VAL A 28 -1.55 -1.36 -10.72
CA VAL A 28 -1.84 -1.71 -12.12
C VAL A 28 -0.76 -1.17 -13.05
N MET A 29 -0.51 -1.88 -14.13
CA MET A 29 0.45 -1.50 -15.18
C MET A 29 -0.19 -1.76 -16.53
N GLU A 30 0.41 -1.24 -17.59
CA GLU A 30 -0.01 -1.52 -18.97
C GLU A 30 -0.06 -3.03 -19.23
N GLY A 31 -1.19 -3.51 -19.69
CA GLY A 31 -1.43 -4.92 -19.99
C GLY A 31 -2.06 -5.16 -21.35
N GLY A 32 -2.14 -4.11 -22.16
CA GLY A 32 -2.83 -4.15 -23.45
C GLY A 32 -4.35 -4.07 -23.32
N ASN A 33 -5.02 -4.13 -24.47
CA ASN A 33 -6.46 -3.96 -24.60
C ASN A 33 -7.02 -4.98 -25.59
N ILE A 34 -8.34 -5.00 -25.75
CA ILE A 34 -9.05 -5.85 -26.71
C ILE A 34 -9.73 -4.95 -27.74
N ALA A 35 -9.66 -5.35 -29.03
CA ALA A 35 -10.41 -4.74 -30.09
C ALA A 35 -11.81 -5.36 -30.18
N TYR A 36 -12.80 -4.55 -30.50
CA TYR A 36 -14.12 -5.03 -30.89
C TYR A 36 -14.25 -5.01 -32.43
N HIS A 37 -14.66 -6.12 -33.00
CA HIS A 37 -14.96 -6.24 -34.42
C HIS A 37 -16.40 -6.70 -34.58
N PRO A 38 -17.21 -6.08 -35.49
CA PRO A 38 -18.63 -6.40 -35.61
C PRO A 38 -18.94 -7.88 -35.95
N VAL A 39 -18.04 -8.54 -36.70
CA VAL A 39 -18.21 -9.95 -37.09
C VAL A 39 -17.56 -10.91 -36.10
N PHE A 40 -16.31 -10.63 -35.66
CA PHE A 40 -15.53 -11.52 -34.80
C PHE A 40 -15.72 -11.19 -33.29
N GLN A 41 -16.58 -10.22 -32.99
CA GLN A 41 -16.84 -9.71 -31.65
C GLN A 41 -15.61 -9.13 -30.98
N THR A 42 -14.81 -9.94 -30.29
CA THR A 42 -13.59 -9.48 -29.56
C THR A 42 -12.37 -10.19 -30.12
N THR A 43 -11.29 -9.44 -30.33
CA THR A 43 -10.02 -9.99 -30.83
C THR A 43 -8.84 -9.22 -30.22
N THR A 44 -7.67 -9.83 -30.16
CA THR A 44 -6.41 -9.14 -29.91
C THR A 44 -6.00 -8.38 -31.18
N HIS A 45 -5.27 -7.27 -31.00
CA HIS A 45 -4.75 -6.46 -32.08
C HIS A 45 -3.33 -5.99 -31.77
N PRO A 46 -2.40 -5.99 -32.76
CA PRO A 46 -1.01 -5.58 -32.52
C PRO A 46 -0.88 -4.22 -31.83
N ASP A 47 -1.62 -3.22 -32.29
CA ASP A 47 -1.58 -1.84 -31.75
C ASP A 47 -2.17 -1.73 -30.33
N LEU A 48 -2.79 -2.78 -29.84
CA LEU A 48 -3.37 -2.85 -28.49
C LEU A 48 -2.66 -3.86 -27.58
N SER A 49 -1.48 -4.33 -28.00
CA SER A 49 -0.66 -5.32 -27.30
C SER A 49 0.72 -4.75 -27.02
N LEU A 50 1.39 -5.27 -26.00
CA LEU A 50 2.79 -5.04 -25.79
C LEU A 50 3.60 -5.97 -26.69
N ILE A 51 4.90 -5.70 -26.85
CA ILE A 51 5.81 -6.50 -27.63
C ILE A 51 6.78 -7.21 -26.70
N THR A 52 7.02 -8.49 -26.95
CA THR A 52 8.02 -9.31 -26.26
C THR A 52 8.84 -10.11 -27.26
N THR A 53 9.89 -10.79 -26.79
CA THR A 53 10.69 -11.71 -27.60
C THR A 53 9.89 -12.97 -27.91
N CYS A 54 9.97 -13.44 -29.16
CA CYS A 54 9.39 -14.71 -29.61
C CYS A 54 10.37 -15.86 -29.41
N GLN A 55 9.84 -17.06 -29.19
CA GLN A 55 10.67 -18.29 -29.20
C GLN A 55 11.06 -18.74 -30.60
N ASP A 56 10.33 -18.30 -31.64
CA ASP A 56 10.68 -18.58 -33.01
C ASP A 56 11.83 -17.66 -33.45
N LEU A 57 12.94 -18.26 -33.87
CA LEU A 57 14.13 -17.53 -34.33
C LEU A 57 13.89 -16.78 -35.66
N ALA A 58 12.87 -17.15 -36.42
CA ALA A 58 12.46 -16.45 -37.63
C ALA A 58 11.66 -15.18 -37.37
N GLU A 59 10.93 -15.16 -36.24
CA GLU A 59 10.16 -14.00 -35.75
C GLU A 59 10.71 -13.52 -34.44
N SER A 60 11.58 -12.53 -34.45
CA SER A 60 12.27 -12.04 -33.24
C SER A 60 11.33 -11.50 -32.15
N LEU A 61 10.13 -11.05 -32.52
CA LEU A 61 9.18 -10.38 -31.63
C LEU A 61 7.78 -10.92 -31.81
N GLU A 62 7.00 -10.97 -30.71
CA GLU A 62 5.60 -11.35 -30.71
C GLU A 62 4.74 -10.42 -29.83
N GLN A 63 3.43 -10.48 -30.01
CA GLN A 63 2.48 -9.75 -29.20
C GLN A 63 2.35 -10.39 -27.81
N PHE A 64 2.30 -9.53 -26.79
CA PHE A 64 2.17 -9.94 -25.41
C PHE A 64 1.16 -9.05 -24.66
N HIS A 65 0.24 -9.64 -23.92
CA HIS A 65 -0.85 -8.91 -23.29
C HIS A 65 -1.29 -9.53 -21.96
N ALA A 66 -2.36 -8.95 -21.36
CA ALA A 66 -2.96 -9.33 -20.09
C ALA A 66 -2.09 -9.04 -18.86
N THR A 67 -2.45 -9.65 -17.74
CA THR A 67 -1.79 -9.40 -16.45
C THR A 67 -0.35 -9.90 -16.41
N SER A 68 0.04 -10.81 -17.29
CA SER A 68 1.43 -11.26 -17.44
C SER A 68 2.33 -10.14 -17.98
N ALA A 69 1.87 -9.38 -18.97
CA ALA A 69 2.57 -8.20 -19.49
C ALA A 69 2.71 -7.12 -18.39
N ALA A 70 1.62 -6.81 -17.71
CA ALA A 70 1.63 -5.88 -16.57
C ALA A 70 2.61 -6.31 -15.47
N THR A 71 2.69 -7.61 -15.17
CA THR A 71 3.62 -8.17 -14.19
C THR A 71 5.08 -7.99 -14.64
N ALA A 72 5.38 -8.18 -15.91
CA ALA A 72 6.73 -7.96 -16.46
C ALA A 72 7.16 -6.48 -16.29
N LEU A 73 6.28 -5.54 -16.60
CA LEU A 73 6.54 -4.11 -16.41
C LEU A 73 6.72 -3.75 -14.93
N ALA A 74 5.88 -4.31 -14.04
CA ALA A 74 6.03 -4.12 -12.59
C ALA A 74 7.38 -4.69 -12.10
N THR A 75 7.78 -5.86 -12.58
CA THR A 75 9.09 -6.46 -12.25
C THR A 75 10.25 -5.60 -12.73
N ARG A 76 10.16 -5.03 -13.94
CA ARG A 76 11.15 -4.07 -14.46
C ARG A 76 11.29 -2.85 -13.54
N LEU A 77 10.17 -2.28 -13.07
CA LEU A 77 10.21 -1.15 -12.14
C LEU A 77 10.84 -1.55 -10.80
N ALA A 78 10.47 -2.72 -10.24
CA ALA A 78 11.08 -3.23 -9.01
C ALA A 78 12.61 -3.40 -9.16
N ALA A 79 13.07 -3.92 -10.30
CA ALA A 79 14.50 -4.06 -10.60
C ALA A 79 15.18 -2.69 -10.68
N LYS A 80 14.57 -1.69 -11.31
CA LYS A 80 15.11 -0.33 -11.37
C LYS A 80 15.25 0.30 -9.97
N ILE A 81 14.22 0.19 -9.12
CA ILE A 81 14.28 0.69 -7.73
C ILE A 81 15.42 0.01 -6.98
N LYS A 82 15.51 -1.33 -7.08
CA LYS A 82 16.56 -2.10 -6.41
C LYS A 82 17.96 -1.77 -6.92
N THR A 83 18.12 -1.48 -8.21
CA THR A 83 19.40 -1.09 -8.82
C THR A 83 19.80 0.35 -8.42
N ALA A 84 18.83 1.27 -8.38
CA ALA A 84 19.08 2.66 -7.98
C ALA A 84 19.49 2.75 -6.50
N THR A 85 18.89 1.91 -5.64
CA THR A 85 19.21 1.86 -4.21
C THR A 85 19.39 0.42 -3.73
N PRO A 86 20.59 -0.16 -3.92
CA PRO A 86 20.85 -1.58 -3.64
C PRO A 86 20.68 -2.01 -2.18
N THR A 87 20.73 -1.07 -1.24
CA THR A 87 20.57 -1.32 0.20
C THR A 87 19.14 -1.59 0.61
N LEU A 88 18.12 -1.14 -0.14
CA LEU A 88 16.73 -1.33 0.20
C LEU A 88 16.35 -2.82 0.24
N SER A 89 15.58 -3.19 1.25
CA SER A 89 14.95 -4.51 1.30
C SER A 89 13.86 -4.66 0.23
N MET A 90 13.45 -5.89 -0.07
CA MET A 90 12.32 -6.12 -0.98
C MET A 90 10.99 -5.62 -0.41
N LEU A 91 10.90 -5.42 0.90
CA LEU A 91 9.74 -4.77 1.53
C LEU A 91 9.66 -3.30 1.13
N SER A 92 10.79 -2.59 1.15
CA SER A 92 10.89 -1.20 0.71
C SER A 92 10.65 -1.06 -0.79
N VAL A 93 11.23 -1.95 -1.62
CA VAL A 93 10.98 -1.96 -3.06
C VAL A 93 9.48 -2.09 -3.36
N ARG A 94 8.81 -3.07 -2.74
CA ARG A 94 7.35 -3.27 -2.85
C ARG A 94 6.58 -2.05 -2.33
N GLY A 95 7.00 -1.50 -1.21
CA GLY A 95 6.43 -0.30 -0.61
C GLY A 95 6.52 0.91 -1.54
N MET A 96 7.69 1.15 -2.15
CA MET A 96 7.93 2.25 -3.08
C MET A 96 7.08 2.17 -4.35
N MET A 97 6.87 0.96 -4.90
CA MET A 97 5.96 0.77 -6.04
C MET A 97 4.54 1.21 -5.71
N VAL A 98 4.04 0.89 -4.51
CA VAL A 98 2.71 1.32 -4.05
C VAL A 98 2.72 2.80 -3.66
N HIS A 99 3.77 3.26 -3.02
CA HIS A 99 3.92 4.64 -2.55
C HIS A 99 3.92 5.65 -3.70
N SER A 100 4.55 5.32 -4.82
CA SER A 100 4.57 6.18 -6.01
C SER A 100 3.31 6.09 -6.86
N ALA A 101 2.44 5.09 -6.62
CA ALA A 101 1.29 4.85 -7.47
C ALA A 101 0.23 5.96 -7.39
N LYS A 102 -0.34 6.30 -8.55
CA LYS A 102 -1.37 7.33 -8.72
C LYS A 102 -2.55 6.78 -9.53
N TRP A 103 -3.75 7.20 -9.19
CA TRP A 103 -4.92 6.89 -10.01
C TRP A 103 -4.97 7.79 -11.23
N THR A 104 -5.31 7.21 -12.38
CA THR A 104 -5.59 7.96 -13.59
C THR A 104 -6.93 8.72 -13.45
N PRO A 105 -7.19 9.76 -14.26
CA PRO A 105 -8.49 10.41 -14.29
C PRO A 105 -9.65 9.43 -14.53
N GLU A 106 -9.44 8.42 -15.38
CA GLU A 106 -10.43 7.39 -15.69
C GLU A 106 -10.71 6.47 -14.50
N MET A 107 -9.69 6.11 -13.72
CA MET A 107 -9.89 5.37 -12.48
C MET A 107 -10.66 6.18 -11.45
N ILE A 108 -10.41 7.48 -11.33
CA ILE A 108 -11.14 8.37 -10.45
C ILE A 108 -12.62 8.47 -10.86
N ARG A 109 -12.94 8.40 -12.15
CA ARG A 109 -14.33 8.39 -12.67
C ARG A 109 -15.12 7.13 -12.30
N ILE A 110 -14.47 6.05 -11.85
CA ILE A 110 -15.17 4.88 -11.29
C ILE A 110 -16.04 5.31 -10.10
N GLY A 111 -15.64 6.34 -9.36
CA GLY A 111 -16.41 6.97 -8.31
C GLY A 111 -15.77 6.85 -6.92
N ASN A 112 -16.34 6.02 -6.04
CA ASN A 112 -15.88 5.96 -4.66
C ASN A 112 -14.57 5.16 -4.51
N ILE A 113 -13.73 5.56 -3.55
CA ILE A 113 -12.49 4.84 -3.19
C ILE A 113 -12.75 3.36 -2.84
N LYS A 114 -13.92 3.07 -2.27
CA LYS A 114 -14.35 1.69 -1.98
C LYS A 114 -14.45 0.81 -3.23
N ASP A 115 -14.70 1.42 -4.37
CA ASP A 115 -14.84 0.75 -5.66
C ASP A 115 -13.52 0.78 -6.44
N ILE A 116 -12.76 1.85 -6.35
CA ILE A 116 -11.46 2.01 -7.03
C ILE A 116 -10.43 1.00 -6.50
N ILE A 117 -10.25 0.91 -5.17
CA ILE A 117 -9.21 0.07 -4.56
C ILE A 117 -9.32 -1.42 -4.94
N PRO A 118 -10.49 -2.07 -4.91
CA PRO A 118 -10.61 -3.48 -5.32
C PRO A 118 -10.34 -3.73 -6.80
N LEU A 119 -10.47 -2.71 -7.64
CA LEU A 119 -10.30 -2.79 -9.09
C LEU A 119 -8.90 -2.39 -9.53
N CYS A 120 -8.39 -1.29 -9.00
CA CYS A 120 -7.16 -0.62 -9.46
C CYS A 120 -6.03 -0.62 -8.40
N GLY A 121 -6.30 -1.09 -7.18
CA GLY A 121 -5.35 -0.92 -6.09
C GLY A 121 -5.05 0.55 -5.83
N TYR A 122 -3.78 0.85 -5.63
CA TYR A 122 -3.30 2.22 -5.43
C TYR A 122 -3.03 2.96 -6.75
N GLY A 123 -3.28 2.32 -7.90
CA GLY A 123 -3.12 2.90 -9.23
C GLY A 123 -1.85 2.48 -9.96
N VAL A 124 -1.41 3.32 -10.89
CA VAL A 124 -0.21 3.12 -11.71
C VAL A 124 1.00 3.70 -10.98
N PRO A 125 2.05 2.90 -10.70
CA PRO A 125 3.30 3.42 -10.16
C PRO A 125 3.92 4.46 -11.07
N ASP A 126 4.36 5.56 -10.48
CA ASP A 126 5.13 6.60 -11.14
C ASP A 126 6.62 6.32 -10.97
N GLU A 127 7.31 6.08 -12.09
CA GLU A 127 8.72 5.65 -12.08
C GLU A 127 9.64 6.74 -11.50
N GLU A 128 9.39 8.01 -11.84
CA GLU A 128 10.21 9.11 -11.36
C GLU A 128 10.09 9.27 -9.83
N THR A 129 8.88 9.29 -9.32
CA THR A 129 8.62 9.35 -7.87
C THR A 129 9.15 8.12 -7.13
N ALA A 130 9.15 6.94 -7.78
CA ALA A 130 9.65 5.70 -7.18
C ALA A 130 11.18 5.64 -7.07
N LEU A 131 11.91 6.36 -7.94
CA LEU A 131 13.38 6.29 -8.03
C LEU A 131 14.08 7.44 -7.33
N PHE A 132 13.46 8.62 -7.28
CA PHE A 132 14.15 9.85 -6.89
C PHE A 132 13.33 10.68 -5.90
N SER A 133 13.97 11.11 -4.82
CA SER A 133 13.57 12.33 -4.13
C SER A 133 14.05 13.53 -4.96
N ASN A 134 13.21 14.53 -5.14
CA ASN A 134 13.53 15.75 -5.87
C ASN A 134 13.07 16.99 -5.09
N GLU A 135 13.20 18.16 -5.67
CA GLU A 135 12.78 19.42 -5.03
C GLU A 135 11.30 19.48 -4.64
N LYS A 136 10.49 18.59 -5.21
CA LYS A 136 9.03 18.52 -4.96
C LYS A 136 8.62 17.43 -3.98
N TYR A 137 9.50 16.48 -3.71
CA TYR A 137 9.17 15.30 -2.88
C TYR A 137 10.35 14.93 -1.98
N ALA A 138 10.19 15.07 -0.68
CA ALA A 138 11.09 14.47 0.30
C ALA A 138 10.53 13.09 0.70
N THR A 139 11.33 12.04 0.52
CA THR A 139 10.92 10.67 0.86
C THR A 139 11.84 10.07 1.91
N PHE A 140 11.27 9.61 3.01
CA PHE A 140 11.95 8.91 4.11
C PHE A 140 11.57 7.45 4.09
N ILE A 141 12.56 6.56 4.22
CA ILE A 141 12.37 5.10 4.26
C ILE A 141 12.99 4.57 5.54
N PHE A 142 12.17 3.92 6.35
CA PHE A 142 12.58 3.27 7.61
C PHE A 142 12.35 1.77 7.48
N GLU A 143 13.39 0.97 7.69
CA GLU A 143 13.32 -0.48 7.75
C GLU A 143 13.57 -0.93 9.19
N ASN A 144 12.67 -1.75 9.72
CA ASN A 144 12.77 -2.18 11.11
C ASN A 144 12.08 -3.54 11.32
N GLU A 145 12.26 -4.10 12.50
CA GLU A 145 11.67 -5.36 12.96
C GLU A 145 10.86 -5.11 14.22
N LEU A 146 9.66 -5.68 14.31
CA LEU A 146 8.76 -5.52 15.44
C LEU A 146 8.35 -6.88 16.00
N ILE A 147 8.38 -7.02 17.33
CA ILE A 147 7.86 -8.18 18.06
C ILE A 147 6.42 -7.85 18.50
N PRO A 148 5.39 -8.39 17.80
CA PRO A 148 4.00 -7.95 18.02
C PRO A 148 3.41 -8.40 19.34
N TYR A 149 3.82 -9.56 19.85
CA TYR A 149 3.24 -10.14 21.06
C TYR A 149 4.29 -10.69 22.01
N TRP A 150 3.95 -10.72 23.28
CA TRP A 150 4.66 -11.45 24.32
C TRP A 150 3.66 -12.20 25.19
N GLU A 151 4.11 -13.27 25.83
CA GLU A 151 3.30 -14.04 26.78
C GLU A 151 3.34 -13.37 28.15
N LYS A 152 2.18 -13.01 28.67
CA LYS A 152 2.00 -12.46 30.02
C LYS A 152 0.83 -13.18 30.69
N ASP A 153 1.06 -13.75 31.87
CA ASP A 153 0.05 -14.45 32.68
C ASP A 153 -0.73 -15.54 31.91
N GLY A 154 -0.02 -16.29 31.03
CA GLY A 154 -0.58 -17.37 30.22
C GLY A 154 -1.41 -16.93 29.00
N SER A 155 -1.40 -15.63 28.68
CA SER A 155 -2.04 -15.06 27.50
C SER A 155 -1.09 -14.16 26.70
N ASN A 156 -1.28 -14.13 25.38
CA ASN A 156 -0.48 -13.24 24.53
C ASN A 156 -1.08 -11.84 24.50
N THR A 157 -0.27 -10.88 24.92
CA THR A 157 -0.60 -9.44 24.87
C THR A 157 0.25 -8.72 23.83
N TYR A 158 -0.15 -7.52 23.42
CA TYR A 158 0.65 -6.67 22.55
C TYR A 158 1.96 -6.29 23.23
N ASN A 159 3.06 -6.28 22.48
CA ASN A 159 4.40 -6.05 23.00
C ASN A 159 4.96 -4.69 22.57
N GLN A 160 5.49 -4.61 21.36
CA GLN A 160 6.21 -3.44 20.87
C GLN A 160 5.30 -2.57 20.02
N LEU A 161 5.58 -1.27 20.10
CA LEU A 161 5.16 -0.27 19.13
C LEU A 161 6.35 0.66 18.87
N HIS A 162 6.47 1.13 17.64
CA HIS A 162 7.60 1.97 17.24
C HIS A 162 7.12 3.38 16.95
N PHE A 163 7.84 4.35 17.52
CA PHE A 163 7.66 5.77 17.24
C PHE A 163 8.72 6.24 16.25
N TYR A 164 8.29 7.09 15.34
CA TYR A 164 9.15 7.78 14.40
C TYR A 164 8.93 9.28 14.54
N ASP A 165 9.94 9.97 15.02
CA ASP A 165 10.02 11.42 14.93
C ASP A 165 10.58 11.74 13.55
N LEU A 166 9.74 12.33 12.70
CA LEU A 166 10.12 12.62 11.33
C LEU A 166 11.02 13.86 11.31
N PRO A 167 12.10 13.84 10.53
CA PRO A 167 12.96 15.00 10.38
C PRO A 167 12.28 16.02 9.44
N TRP A 168 11.14 16.55 9.87
CA TRP A 168 10.41 17.54 9.13
C TRP A 168 11.23 18.80 8.89
N PRO A 169 11.16 19.41 7.72
CA PRO A 169 11.63 20.76 7.51
C PRO A 169 10.62 21.75 8.11
N THR A 170 10.47 21.74 9.44
CA THR A 170 9.43 22.48 10.17
C THR A 170 9.44 23.96 9.80
N GLU A 171 10.63 24.60 9.81
CA GLU A 171 10.77 26.02 9.44
C GLU A 171 10.27 26.31 8.01
N VAL A 172 10.54 25.41 7.07
CA VAL A 172 10.08 25.56 5.68
C VAL A 172 8.56 25.41 5.60
N LEU A 173 8.00 24.41 6.29
CA LEU A 173 6.55 24.19 6.32
C LEU A 173 5.81 25.34 7.00
N GLU A 174 6.37 25.91 8.06
CA GLU A 174 5.81 27.09 8.73
C GLU A 174 5.85 28.33 7.81
N GLN A 175 6.93 28.52 7.04
CA GLN A 175 7.03 29.60 6.05
C GLN A 175 6.03 29.46 4.90
N MET A 176 5.73 28.23 4.47
CA MET A 176 4.70 27.93 3.47
C MET A 176 3.28 28.24 3.97
N GLY A 177 3.05 28.20 5.28
CA GLY A 177 1.80 28.60 5.92
C GLY A 177 0.58 27.85 5.41
N GLU A 178 -0.30 28.55 4.70
CA GLU A 178 -1.58 28.03 4.20
C GLU A 178 -1.46 27.24 2.87
N GLU A 179 -0.26 27.04 2.35
CA GLU A 179 -0.08 26.23 1.14
C GLU A 179 -0.50 24.77 1.38
N ASN A 180 -1.21 24.22 0.39
CA ASN A 180 -1.63 22.82 0.46
C ASN A 180 -0.45 21.87 0.22
N VAL A 181 -0.22 20.99 1.16
CA VAL A 181 0.77 19.93 1.09
C VAL A 181 0.10 18.57 1.25
N LYS A 182 0.76 17.54 0.74
CA LYS A 182 0.29 16.16 0.82
C LYS A 182 1.33 15.31 1.51
N ILE A 183 0.96 14.74 2.65
CA ILE A 183 1.74 13.67 3.27
C ILE A 183 1.19 12.31 2.86
N ARG A 184 2.03 11.43 2.35
CA ARG A 184 1.71 10.04 2.07
C ARG A 184 2.51 9.11 2.96
N ILE A 185 1.84 8.11 3.55
CA ILE A 185 2.47 7.10 4.40
C ILE A 185 2.16 5.73 3.82
N THR A 186 3.20 4.90 3.68
CA THR A 186 3.06 3.52 3.20
C THR A 186 3.79 2.57 4.13
N LEU A 187 3.10 1.56 4.63
CA LEU A 187 3.64 0.48 5.45
C LEU A 187 3.61 -0.82 4.66
N SER A 188 4.78 -1.44 4.48
CA SER A 188 4.93 -2.71 3.76
C SER A 188 5.56 -3.76 4.67
N TYR A 189 4.93 -4.94 4.80
CA TYR A 189 5.41 -6.04 5.62
C TYR A 189 4.93 -7.39 5.07
N TYR A 190 5.52 -8.49 5.54
CA TYR A 190 5.06 -9.83 5.24
C TYR A 190 4.56 -10.53 6.51
N VAL A 191 3.62 -11.45 6.34
CA VAL A 191 3.05 -12.26 7.41
C VAL A 191 3.30 -13.73 7.15
N LYS A 192 3.41 -14.52 8.22
CA LYS A 192 3.39 -15.98 8.10
C LYS A 192 1.93 -16.44 8.04
N PRO A 193 1.52 -17.18 6.99
CA PRO A 193 0.17 -17.71 6.91
C PRO A 193 -0.08 -18.74 8.01
N SER A 194 -1.32 -18.82 8.49
CA SER A 194 -1.68 -19.80 9.50
C SER A 194 -1.62 -21.22 8.94
N PRO A 195 -0.83 -22.14 9.52
CA PRO A 195 -0.79 -23.52 9.07
C PRO A 195 -2.15 -24.19 9.31
N GLY A 196 -2.66 -24.91 8.31
CA GLY A 196 -3.90 -25.66 8.38
C GLY A 196 -5.20 -24.87 8.27
N TYR A 197 -5.15 -23.57 7.97
CA TYR A 197 -6.35 -22.76 7.76
C TYR A 197 -6.62 -22.52 6.28
N ALA A 198 -7.69 -23.14 5.78
CA ALA A 198 -8.16 -22.99 4.40
C ALA A 198 -9.42 -22.10 4.28
N GLY A 199 -9.97 -21.59 5.37
CA GLY A 199 -11.23 -20.87 5.38
C GLY A 199 -11.09 -19.37 5.22
N ARG A 200 -12.05 -18.75 4.50
CA ARG A 200 -12.10 -17.31 4.21
C ARG A 200 -12.93 -16.49 5.20
N SER A 201 -13.47 -17.12 6.24
CA SER A 201 -14.49 -16.52 7.11
C SER A 201 -13.97 -15.52 8.13
N ASN A 202 -12.67 -15.57 8.48
CA ASN A 202 -12.10 -14.68 9.48
C ASN A 202 -10.76 -14.10 9.00
N LYS A 203 -10.72 -12.80 8.72
CA LYS A 203 -9.53 -12.08 8.24
C LYS A 203 -8.33 -12.12 9.20
N TYR A 204 -8.56 -12.35 10.50
CA TYR A 204 -7.53 -12.37 11.53
C TYR A 204 -6.87 -13.75 11.71
N ARG A 205 -7.44 -14.79 11.13
CA ARG A 205 -6.89 -16.15 11.24
C ARG A 205 -5.84 -16.47 10.18
N TYR A 206 -5.76 -15.71 9.10
CA TYR A 206 -4.75 -15.92 8.06
C TYR A 206 -3.39 -15.32 8.42
N PRO A 207 -3.27 -14.02 8.79
CA PRO A 207 -1.99 -13.41 9.08
C PRO A 207 -1.48 -13.82 10.47
N SER A 208 -0.18 -13.98 10.59
CA SER A 208 0.49 -14.23 11.88
C SER A 208 0.25 -13.09 12.86
N ALA A 209 0.42 -11.86 12.41
CA ALA A 209 -0.01 -10.61 13.02
C ALA A 209 -0.26 -9.59 11.93
N THR A 210 -1.01 -8.53 12.22
CA THR A 210 -1.12 -7.35 11.37
C THR A 210 -0.29 -6.22 11.96
N LEU A 211 0.20 -5.31 11.10
CA LEU A 211 0.78 -4.05 11.52
C LEU A 211 -0.08 -2.90 10.99
N HIS A 212 -0.10 -1.82 11.72
CA HIS A 212 -0.84 -0.62 11.39
C HIS A 212 0.03 0.61 11.65
N PHE A 213 -0.30 1.72 11.01
CA PHE A 213 0.33 3.00 11.28
C PHE A 213 -0.71 4.09 11.56
N ASP A 214 -0.26 5.13 12.25
CA ASP A 214 -1.03 6.36 12.42
C ASP A 214 -0.11 7.56 12.57
N LEU A 215 -0.63 8.74 12.28
CA LEU A 215 0.05 10.01 12.39
C LEU A 215 -0.59 10.82 13.51
N LYS A 216 0.22 11.41 14.39
CA LYS A 216 -0.24 12.31 15.43
C LYS A 216 -0.90 13.54 14.81
N SER A 217 -2.03 13.97 15.35
CA SER A 217 -2.69 15.21 14.94
C SER A 217 -1.99 16.44 15.53
N ALA A 218 -2.12 17.58 14.86
CA ALA A 218 -1.57 18.85 15.34
C ALA A 218 -2.17 19.26 16.69
N SER A 219 -3.47 19.02 16.88
CA SER A 219 -4.21 19.40 18.10
C SER A 219 -4.10 18.40 19.26
N GLU A 220 -3.41 17.26 19.06
CA GLU A 220 -3.35 16.15 20.00
C GLU A 220 -2.03 16.15 20.77
N SER A 221 -2.09 15.97 22.09
CA SER A 221 -0.89 15.71 22.90
C SER A 221 -0.37 14.29 22.67
N MET A 222 0.87 13.99 23.08
CA MET A 222 1.40 12.64 22.98
C MET A 222 0.61 11.64 23.84
N GLU A 223 0.14 12.07 25.01
CA GLU A 223 -0.66 11.22 25.90
C GLU A 223 -2.02 10.88 25.29
N GLU A 224 -2.68 11.86 24.69
CA GLU A 224 -3.95 11.66 23.98
C GLU A 224 -3.76 10.72 22.76
N PHE A 225 -2.67 10.90 22.00
CA PHE A 225 -2.33 10.03 20.88
C PHE A 225 -2.14 8.58 21.33
N LEU A 226 -1.42 8.34 22.43
CA LEU A 226 -1.24 7.01 23.02
C LEU A 226 -2.54 6.45 23.58
N CYS A 227 -3.32 7.24 24.29
CA CYS A 227 -4.63 6.83 24.81
C CYS A 227 -5.58 6.44 23.68
N ARG A 228 -5.59 7.19 22.58
CA ARG A 228 -6.39 6.87 21.37
C ARG A 228 -6.01 5.51 20.78
N ARG A 229 -4.73 5.12 20.86
CA ARG A 229 -4.24 3.83 20.38
C ARG A 229 -4.49 2.67 21.32
N ASN A 230 -4.50 2.91 22.62
CA ASN A 230 -4.71 1.89 23.65
C ASN A 230 -6.20 1.54 23.87
N LYS A 231 -7.12 2.32 23.33
CA LYS A 231 -8.56 2.00 23.36
C LYS A 231 -8.81 0.68 22.64
N SER A 232 -9.44 -0.24 23.32
CA SER A 232 -9.77 -1.58 22.81
C SER A 232 -10.65 -1.51 21.56
N GLU A 233 -10.58 -2.52 20.69
CA GLU A 233 -11.29 -2.61 19.40
C GLU A 233 -12.83 -2.51 19.48
N GLY A 234 -13.41 -2.34 20.65
CA GLY A 234 -14.87 -2.18 20.87
C GLY A 234 -15.33 -0.76 21.19
N GLU A 235 -14.43 0.18 21.50
CA GLU A 235 -14.82 1.55 21.79
C GLU A 235 -14.88 2.38 20.52
N LYS A 236 -16.00 3.13 20.34
CA LYS A 236 -16.16 4.07 19.23
C LYS A 236 -15.01 5.07 19.22
N ARG A 237 -14.15 4.99 18.21
CA ARG A 237 -13.17 6.02 17.92
C ARG A 237 -13.91 7.31 17.54
N THR A 238 -13.46 8.44 18.03
CA THR A 238 -14.04 9.74 17.67
C THR A 238 -13.90 9.97 16.18
N ASP A 239 -14.99 10.32 15.50
CA ASP A 239 -15.09 10.44 14.03
C ASP A 239 -14.12 11.45 13.41
N ASN A 240 -13.60 12.41 14.19
CA ASN A 240 -12.76 13.49 13.65
C ASN A 240 -11.41 13.02 13.10
N ASP A 241 -10.80 11.97 13.68
CA ASP A 241 -9.47 11.51 13.28
C ASP A 241 -9.48 10.56 12.09
N THR A 242 -10.57 9.84 11.89
CA THR A 242 -10.70 8.93 10.75
C THR A 242 -11.00 9.66 9.44
N ASN A 243 -11.49 10.88 9.50
CA ASN A 243 -11.93 11.64 8.32
C ASN A 243 -10.80 12.37 7.58
N ARG A 244 -9.66 12.61 8.21
CA ARG A 244 -8.51 13.27 7.54
C ARG A 244 -7.82 12.39 6.50
N TRP A 245 -7.89 11.05 6.66
CA TRP A 245 -7.30 10.08 5.76
C TRP A 245 -8.16 9.87 4.51
N THR A 246 -7.53 9.85 3.34
CA THR A 246 -8.23 9.70 2.05
C THR A 246 -8.84 8.32 1.89
N ILE A 247 -8.07 7.24 2.12
CA ILE A 247 -8.54 5.85 1.96
C ILE A 247 -9.29 5.38 3.20
N LYS A 248 -8.93 5.91 4.36
CA LYS A 248 -9.46 5.57 5.68
C LYS A 248 -9.06 4.18 6.17
N GLN A 249 -8.98 4.07 7.48
CA GLN A 249 -8.46 2.92 8.20
C GLN A 249 -9.08 1.59 7.75
N GLN A 250 -10.41 1.52 7.65
CA GLN A 250 -11.12 0.27 7.34
C GLN A 250 -10.67 -0.38 6.03
N ARG A 251 -10.34 0.42 5.00
CA ARG A 251 -9.92 -0.09 3.69
C ARG A 251 -8.39 -0.20 3.63
N ARG A 252 -7.66 0.76 4.21
CA ARG A 252 -6.20 0.78 4.27
C ARG A 252 -5.63 -0.49 4.90
N GLU A 253 -6.22 -0.95 6.00
CA GLU A 253 -5.75 -2.10 6.78
C GLU A 253 -6.07 -3.47 6.17
N GLN A 254 -6.59 -3.50 4.94
CA GLN A 254 -6.86 -4.75 4.21
C GLN A 254 -5.64 -5.17 3.39
N GLY A 255 -4.69 -5.84 4.02
CA GLY A 255 -3.50 -6.36 3.36
C GLY A 255 -2.20 -6.06 4.08
N THR A 256 -1.11 -6.47 3.47
CA THR A 256 0.26 -6.33 4.00
C THR A 256 1.05 -5.21 3.34
N VAL A 257 0.43 -4.45 2.45
CA VAL A 257 0.84 -3.11 2.04
C VAL A 257 -0.34 -2.18 2.31
N GLN A 258 -0.10 -1.20 3.12
CA GLN A 258 -1.06 -0.18 3.51
C GLN A 258 -0.52 1.16 3.07
N SER A 259 -1.27 1.91 2.28
CA SER A 259 -0.89 3.26 1.89
C SER A 259 -2.09 4.18 2.05
N ASP A 260 -1.84 5.37 2.56
CA ASP A 260 -2.86 6.41 2.70
C ASP A 260 -2.19 7.78 2.70
N TRP A 261 -2.97 8.83 2.48
CA TRP A 261 -2.47 10.18 2.47
C TRP A 261 -3.46 11.17 3.08
N ILE A 262 -2.90 12.28 3.53
CA ILE A 262 -3.62 13.43 4.05
C ILE A 262 -3.21 14.63 3.20
N GLU A 263 -4.17 15.45 2.86
CA GLU A 263 -3.98 16.78 2.27
C GLU A 263 -4.37 17.80 3.33
N CYS A 264 -3.44 18.68 3.68
CA CYS A 264 -3.59 19.68 4.73
C CYS A 264 -2.73 20.91 4.42
N THR A 265 -2.81 21.96 5.25
CA THR A 265 -1.91 23.08 5.12
C THR A 265 -0.50 22.74 5.60
N ALA A 266 0.50 23.43 5.07
CA ALA A 266 1.89 23.23 5.49
C ALA A 266 2.08 23.54 6.98
N ALA A 267 1.43 24.57 7.49
CA ALA A 267 1.45 24.95 8.91
C ALA A 267 0.86 23.83 9.81
N GLU A 268 -0.24 23.19 9.38
CA GLU A 268 -0.81 22.04 10.10
C GLU A 268 0.15 20.85 10.09
N LEU A 269 0.74 20.54 8.94
CA LEU A 269 1.69 19.44 8.81
C LEU A 269 2.95 19.64 9.65
N ALA A 270 3.46 20.88 9.79
CA ALA A 270 4.62 21.21 10.63
C ALA A 270 4.47 20.70 12.07
N SER A 271 3.24 20.66 12.58
CA SER A 271 2.90 20.18 13.93
C SER A 271 2.65 18.66 14.03
N CYS A 272 2.66 17.93 12.88
CA CYS A 272 2.31 16.50 12.78
C CYS A 272 3.53 15.58 12.65
N GLY A 273 4.65 15.87 13.27
CA GLY A 273 5.95 15.21 13.04
C GLY A 273 6.10 13.78 13.57
N GLN A 274 5.06 13.14 14.14
CA GLN A 274 5.20 11.84 14.83
C GLN A 274 4.30 10.76 14.24
N ILE A 275 4.93 9.65 13.81
CA ILE A 275 4.25 8.46 13.34
C ILE A 275 4.45 7.31 14.33
N ILE A 276 3.41 6.49 14.49
CA ILE A 276 3.47 5.24 15.23
C ILE A 276 3.22 4.06 14.29
N VAL A 277 4.02 2.98 14.47
CA VAL A 277 3.74 1.65 13.91
C VAL A 277 3.44 0.71 15.06
N TYR A 278 2.30 0.03 15.01
CA TYR A 278 1.82 -0.81 16.09
C TYR A 278 1.20 -2.11 15.59
N PRO A 279 1.22 -3.19 16.39
CA PRO A 279 0.64 -4.47 16.00
C PRO A 279 -0.88 -4.49 16.15
N GLY A 280 -1.54 -5.23 15.27
CA GLY A 280 -2.95 -5.61 15.36
C GLY A 280 -3.12 -7.11 15.55
N GLN A 281 -4.32 -7.63 15.33
CA GLN A 281 -4.64 -9.04 15.55
C GLN A 281 -4.00 -9.97 14.52
N GLY A 282 -3.74 -11.22 14.95
CA GLY A 282 -3.29 -12.31 14.11
C GLY A 282 -3.26 -13.63 14.88
N TRP A 283 -3.06 -14.76 14.18
CA TRP A 283 -3.13 -16.08 14.81
C TRP A 283 -2.02 -16.34 15.84
N TRP A 284 -0.91 -15.61 15.82
CA TRP A 284 0.11 -15.67 16.87
C TRP A 284 -0.43 -15.23 18.22
N LYS A 285 -1.42 -14.34 18.26
CA LYS A 285 -2.05 -13.91 19.53
C LYS A 285 -2.83 -15.01 20.22
N GLU A 286 -3.33 -15.98 19.45
CA GLU A 286 -4.17 -17.08 19.94
C GLU A 286 -3.40 -18.37 20.27
N ARG A 287 -2.09 -18.44 19.98
CA ARG A 287 -1.27 -19.65 20.14
C ARG A 287 -0.10 -19.41 21.09
N LYS A 288 0.37 -20.50 21.76
CA LYS A 288 1.59 -20.45 22.57
C LYS A 288 2.79 -20.06 21.68
N LEU A 289 3.49 -19.00 22.06
CA LEU A 289 4.61 -18.42 21.29
C LEU A 289 5.96 -19.10 21.59
N ALA A 290 6.01 -20.01 22.58
CA ALA A 290 7.25 -20.58 23.12
C ALA A 290 8.24 -21.18 22.08
N ASN A 291 7.80 -21.40 20.82
CA ASN A 291 8.64 -21.93 19.74
C ASN A 291 8.45 -21.19 18.40
N VAL A 292 7.97 -19.94 18.44
CA VAL A 292 7.70 -19.18 17.23
C VAL A 292 8.61 -17.95 17.20
N ASP A 293 9.43 -17.85 16.14
CA ASP A 293 10.10 -16.60 15.80
C ASP A 293 9.00 -15.58 15.41
N ASN A 294 8.58 -14.80 16.40
CA ASN A 294 7.45 -13.88 16.30
C ASN A 294 7.93 -12.46 15.97
N VAL A 295 8.85 -12.34 15.01
CA VAL A 295 9.36 -11.07 14.50
C VAL A 295 8.71 -10.75 13.17
N ILE A 296 8.27 -9.51 12.97
CA ILE A 296 7.78 -8.98 11.70
C ILE A 296 8.71 -7.89 11.22
N LYS A 297 9.35 -8.13 10.07
CA LYS A 297 10.10 -7.09 9.34
C LYS A 297 9.13 -6.21 8.58
N TYR A 298 9.37 -4.92 8.60
CA TYR A 298 8.56 -3.97 7.85
C TYR A 298 9.39 -2.81 7.28
N SER A 299 8.81 -2.15 6.29
CA SER A 299 9.28 -0.88 5.76
C SER A 299 8.16 0.16 5.91
N LEU A 300 8.50 1.30 6.48
CA LEU A 300 7.67 2.48 6.57
C LEU A 300 8.24 3.54 5.63
N ILE A 301 7.42 4.01 4.70
CA ILE A 301 7.80 5.01 3.70
C ILE A 301 6.91 6.22 3.90
N VAL A 302 7.51 7.40 3.99
CA VAL A 302 6.81 8.66 4.21
C VAL A 302 7.31 9.68 3.21
N SER A 303 6.41 10.36 2.52
CA SER A 303 6.74 11.49 1.65
C SER A 303 5.86 12.70 1.91
N ILE A 304 6.45 13.86 1.67
CA ILE A 304 5.76 15.15 1.64
C ILE A 304 5.90 15.73 0.24
#